data_d3cfbb3bb34ceea14decc6744454a663
#
_entry.id   d3cfbb3bb34ceea14decc6744454a663
#
_cell.length_a   1.000
_cell.length_b   1.000
_cell.length_c   1.000
_cell.angle_alpha   90.00
_cell.angle_beta   90.00
_cell.angle_gamma   90.00
#
_symmetry.space_group_name_H-M   'P 1'
#
loop_
_entity.id
_entity.type
_entity.pdbx_description
1 polymer ?
#
loop_
_entity_poly.entity_id
_entity_poly.type
_entity_poly.pdbx_seq_one_letter_code
_entity_poly.pdbx_strand_id
1 'polypeptide(L)'
;MTLLAILALGFLLGMRHATDSDHVIAVTAIVSRERTPLAALWIGALWGLGHSATILTVGGAIVLFGLVVPPRLGLSLEMSVAVMLIVLGGMNLSGALSRINQVAHRPQHGEPWARGSEPHPPLRGPLRPLVIGVVHGLAGSAAVALLVLATIKSSSLAILYLAIFSAGTVGGMILLTLAMSLPIAALAQRFRNVEQLMARATGLVSIAFGLFLAYRVGIIGGLFTGAPTWDPH
;
A
#
# COMPACT_ATOMS: atom_id res chain seq x y z
N MET A 1 11.96 10.76 27.04
CA MET A 1 12.60 10.02 25.92
C MET A 1 13.56 10.98 25.23
N THR A 2 14.74 10.51 24.82
CA THR A 2 15.67 11.33 24.03
C THR A 2 15.11 11.53 22.62
N LEU A 3 15.48 12.62 21.95
CA LEU A 3 15.08 12.88 20.55
C LEU A 3 15.43 11.69 19.65
N LEU A 4 16.62 11.13 19.79
CA LEU A 4 17.09 9.98 19.02
C LEU A 4 16.16 8.77 19.22
N ALA A 5 15.72 8.51 20.44
CA ALA A 5 14.80 7.39 20.73
C ALA A 5 13.42 7.58 20.06
N ILE A 6 12.91 8.81 20.04
CA ILE A 6 11.63 9.14 19.37
C ILE A 6 11.77 8.92 17.85
N LEU A 7 12.86 9.38 17.26
CA LEU A 7 13.09 9.23 15.81
C LEU A 7 13.31 7.77 15.42
N ALA A 8 14.13 7.03 16.18
CA ALA A 8 14.34 5.61 15.96
C ALA A 8 13.03 4.82 16.08
N LEU A 9 12.23 5.11 17.09
CA LEU A 9 10.91 4.50 17.27
C LEU A 9 10.00 4.82 16.07
N GLY A 10 9.95 6.08 15.62
CA GLY A 10 9.16 6.48 14.45
C GLY A 10 9.54 5.68 13.21
N PHE A 11 10.84 5.57 12.91
CA PHE A 11 11.34 4.81 11.77
C PHE A 11 10.97 3.32 11.85
N LEU A 12 11.21 2.69 13.00
CA LEU A 12 10.91 1.26 13.19
C LEU A 12 9.40 0.98 13.16
N LEU A 13 8.59 1.86 13.73
CA LEU A 13 7.14 1.75 13.63
C LEU A 13 6.64 1.93 12.19
N GLY A 14 7.26 2.83 11.42
CA GLY A 14 6.97 2.97 9.99
C GLY A 14 7.32 1.70 9.20
N MET A 15 8.48 1.10 9.45
CA MET A 15 8.84 -0.18 8.83
C MET A 15 7.87 -1.30 9.22
N ARG A 16 7.49 -1.39 10.51
CA ARG A 16 6.52 -2.36 10.98
C ARG A 16 5.15 -2.15 10.33
N HIS A 17 4.70 -0.90 10.24
CA HIS A 17 3.43 -0.54 9.61
C HIS A 17 3.34 -1.04 8.16
N ALA A 18 4.45 -0.99 7.40
CA ALA A 18 4.49 -1.57 6.06
C ALA A 18 4.19 -3.08 6.02
N THR A 19 4.30 -3.79 7.15
CA THR A 19 4.01 -5.24 7.25
C THR A 19 2.60 -5.55 7.76
N ASP A 20 1.72 -4.57 7.89
CA ASP A 20 0.33 -4.80 8.28
C ASP A 20 -0.37 -5.68 7.24
N SER A 21 -1.36 -6.47 7.69
CA SER A 21 -1.96 -7.54 6.88
C SER A 21 -2.55 -7.05 5.56
N ASP A 22 -3.18 -5.88 5.56
CA ASP A 22 -3.77 -5.23 4.38
C ASP A 22 -2.70 -4.83 3.36
N HIS A 23 -1.53 -4.34 3.83
CA HIS A 23 -0.39 -4.02 2.99
C HIS A 23 0.21 -5.28 2.35
N VAL A 24 0.45 -6.32 3.16
CA VAL A 24 1.00 -7.61 2.68
C VAL A 24 0.09 -8.20 1.60
N ILE A 25 -1.22 -8.20 1.82
CA ILE A 25 -2.19 -8.75 0.86
C ILE A 25 -2.23 -7.91 -0.42
N ALA A 26 -2.28 -6.58 -0.31
CA ALA A 26 -2.29 -5.69 -1.46
C ALA A 26 -0.99 -5.79 -2.28
N VAL A 27 0.19 -5.79 -1.62
CA VAL A 27 1.50 -6.00 -2.30
C VAL A 27 1.50 -7.32 -3.04
N THR A 28 1.13 -8.40 -2.36
CA THR A 28 1.18 -9.74 -2.96
C THR A 28 0.25 -9.82 -4.18
N ALA A 29 -0.92 -9.18 -4.13
CA ALA A 29 -1.83 -9.11 -5.26
C ALA A 29 -1.25 -8.35 -6.46
N ILE A 30 -0.49 -7.28 -6.22
CA ILE A 30 0.12 -6.46 -7.28
C ILE A 30 1.35 -7.15 -7.86
N VAL A 31 2.24 -7.69 -6.98
CA VAL A 31 3.55 -8.21 -7.36
C VAL A 31 3.47 -9.65 -7.89
N SER A 32 2.36 -10.36 -7.67
CA SER A 32 2.18 -11.75 -8.13
C SER A 32 2.42 -11.98 -9.63
N ARG A 33 2.49 -10.92 -10.42
CA ARG A 33 2.74 -10.95 -11.88
C ARG A 33 4.02 -10.22 -12.31
N GLU A 34 4.77 -9.67 -11.36
CA GLU A 34 6.00 -8.95 -11.66
C GLU A 34 7.17 -9.92 -11.74
N ARG A 35 7.94 -9.79 -12.83
CA ARG A 35 9.04 -10.72 -13.13
C ARG A 35 10.42 -10.18 -12.80
N THR A 36 10.52 -8.88 -12.53
CA THR A 36 11.79 -8.21 -12.29
C THR A 36 11.83 -7.55 -10.92
N PRO A 37 12.92 -7.74 -10.15
CA PRO A 37 13.10 -7.06 -8.86
C PRO A 37 13.06 -5.54 -8.98
N LEU A 38 13.52 -4.98 -10.10
CA LEU A 38 13.51 -3.53 -10.34
C LEU A 38 12.09 -2.98 -10.45
N ALA A 39 11.19 -3.69 -11.16
CA ALA A 39 9.78 -3.30 -11.22
C ALA A 39 9.13 -3.36 -9.84
N ALA A 40 9.42 -4.42 -9.06
CA ALA A 40 8.94 -4.56 -7.70
C ALA A 40 9.42 -3.42 -6.79
N LEU A 41 10.69 -3.00 -6.90
CA LEU A 41 11.24 -1.88 -6.16
C LEU A 41 10.47 -0.59 -6.48
N TRP A 42 10.23 -0.30 -7.76
CA TRP A 42 9.49 0.90 -8.17
C TRP A 42 8.03 0.87 -7.69
N ILE A 43 7.38 -0.29 -7.71
CA ILE A 43 6.02 -0.46 -7.18
C ILE A 43 6.01 -0.13 -5.68
N GLY A 44 6.94 -0.71 -4.90
CA GLY A 44 7.05 -0.44 -3.47
C GLY A 44 7.35 1.02 -3.15
N ALA A 45 8.26 1.64 -3.92
CA ALA A 45 8.62 3.05 -3.75
C ALA A 45 7.44 3.99 -4.05
N LEU A 46 6.78 3.83 -5.20
CA LEU A 46 5.66 4.68 -5.60
C LEU A 46 4.45 4.51 -4.68
N TRP A 47 4.16 3.27 -4.29
CA TRP A 47 3.11 3.01 -3.32
C TRP A 47 3.44 3.62 -1.96
N GLY A 48 4.65 3.38 -1.44
CA GLY A 48 5.12 3.97 -0.19
C GLY A 48 5.07 5.49 -0.20
N LEU A 49 5.44 6.13 -1.32
CA LEU A 49 5.36 7.58 -1.49
C LEU A 49 3.91 8.08 -1.46
N GLY A 50 2.99 7.43 -2.19
CA GLY A 50 1.57 7.79 -2.16
C GLY A 50 0.98 7.66 -0.76
N HIS A 51 1.27 6.55 -0.08
CA HIS A 51 0.85 6.29 1.28
C HIS A 51 1.39 7.32 2.27
N SER A 52 2.69 7.58 2.21
CA SER A 52 3.36 8.56 3.08
C SER A 52 2.89 10.00 2.83
N ALA A 53 2.62 10.36 1.57
CA ALA A 53 2.07 11.68 1.24
C ALA A 53 0.72 11.90 1.93
N THR A 54 -0.13 10.87 1.96
CA THR A 54 -1.42 10.93 2.66
C THR A 54 -1.25 11.03 4.17
N ILE A 55 -0.38 10.19 4.76
CA ILE A 55 -0.10 10.24 6.21
C ILE A 55 0.44 11.61 6.61
N LEU A 56 1.40 12.16 5.84
CA LEU A 56 1.96 13.48 6.11
C LEU A 56 0.93 14.59 5.98
N THR A 57 0.05 14.52 4.98
CA THR A 57 -0.99 15.53 4.76
C THR A 57 -2.05 15.46 5.85
N VAL A 58 -2.64 14.28 6.08
CA VAL A 58 -3.73 14.09 7.05
C VAL A 58 -3.20 14.21 8.48
N GLY A 59 -2.12 13.49 8.81
CA GLY A 59 -1.49 13.55 10.13
C GLY A 59 -0.92 14.93 10.45
N GLY A 60 -0.32 15.60 9.45
CA GLY A 60 0.14 16.97 9.58
C GLY A 60 -1.01 17.95 9.83
N ALA A 61 -2.14 17.79 9.13
CA ALA A 61 -3.33 18.61 9.37
C ALA A 61 -3.91 18.39 10.78
N ILE A 62 -3.94 17.12 11.26
CA ILE A 62 -4.36 16.81 12.63
C ILE A 62 -3.45 17.53 13.64
N VAL A 63 -2.12 17.48 13.44
CA VAL A 63 -1.16 18.12 14.35
C VAL A 63 -1.24 19.64 14.34
N LEU A 64 -1.34 20.25 13.15
CA LEU A 64 -1.28 21.71 13.00
C LEU A 64 -2.60 22.39 13.37
N PHE A 65 -3.72 21.76 13.06
CA PHE A 65 -5.05 22.36 13.23
C PHE A 65 -5.86 21.73 14.37
N GLY A 66 -5.32 20.73 15.08
CA GLY A 66 -6.03 20.04 16.15
C GLY A 66 -7.29 19.31 15.67
N LEU A 67 -7.28 18.80 14.44
CA LEU A 67 -8.46 18.16 13.84
C LEU A 67 -8.73 16.82 14.53
N VAL A 68 -10.01 16.57 14.81
CA VAL A 68 -10.49 15.27 15.32
C VAL A 68 -11.20 14.57 14.16
N VAL A 69 -10.77 13.35 13.84
CA VAL A 69 -11.41 12.54 12.80
C VAL A 69 -12.71 11.95 13.33
N PRO A 70 -13.88 12.30 12.77
CA PRO A 70 -15.15 11.71 13.19
C PRO A 70 -15.14 10.19 12.93
N PRO A 71 -15.72 9.35 13.81
CA PRO A 71 -15.74 7.89 13.66
C PRO A 71 -16.29 7.42 12.29
N ARG A 72 -17.34 8.05 11.79
CA ARG A 72 -17.89 7.73 10.46
C ARG A 72 -16.90 7.98 9.34
N LEU A 73 -16.11 9.06 9.41
CA LEU A 73 -15.09 9.35 8.40
C LEU A 73 -13.98 8.31 8.45
N GLY A 74 -13.45 7.97 9.63
CA GLY A 74 -12.44 6.92 9.79
C GLY A 74 -12.91 5.59 9.22
N LEU A 75 -14.10 5.13 9.60
CA LEU A 75 -14.70 3.89 9.07
C LEU A 75 -14.93 3.93 7.55
N SER A 76 -15.31 5.09 6.99
CA SER A 76 -15.49 5.23 5.54
C SER A 76 -14.16 5.10 4.78
N LEU A 77 -13.08 5.63 5.35
CA LEU A 77 -11.74 5.50 4.80
C LEU A 77 -11.24 4.05 4.87
N GLU A 78 -11.45 3.35 5.97
CA GLU A 78 -11.16 1.90 6.07
C GLU A 78 -12.00 1.08 5.09
N MET A 79 -13.27 1.42 4.89
CA MET A 79 -14.12 0.79 3.88
C MET A 79 -13.57 0.97 2.47
N SER A 80 -12.94 2.12 2.16
CA SER A 80 -12.31 2.35 0.86
C SER A 80 -11.17 1.35 0.59
N VAL A 81 -10.40 0.98 1.62
CA VAL A 81 -9.36 -0.06 1.52
C VAL A 81 -9.99 -1.44 1.31
N ALA A 82 -11.06 -1.76 2.03
CA ALA A 82 -11.77 -3.02 1.82
C ALA A 82 -12.24 -3.17 0.37
N VAL A 83 -12.86 -2.14 -0.18
CA VAL A 83 -13.31 -2.09 -1.59
C VAL A 83 -12.12 -2.20 -2.54
N MET A 84 -11.03 -1.48 -2.28
CA MET A 84 -9.81 -1.55 -3.09
C MET A 84 -9.24 -2.98 -3.14
N LEU A 85 -9.18 -3.68 -2.01
CA LEU A 85 -8.72 -5.08 -1.96
C LEU A 85 -9.62 -6.02 -2.75
N ILE A 86 -10.94 -5.85 -2.68
CA ILE A 86 -11.90 -6.63 -3.49
C ILE A 86 -11.68 -6.37 -4.98
N VAL A 87 -11.53 -5.12 -5.38
CA VAL A 87 -11.28 -4.73 -6.78
C VAL A 87 -9.95 -5.32 -7.28
N LEU A 88 -8.86 -5.17 -6.51
CA LEU A 88 -7.55 -5.73 -6.87
C LEU A 88 -7.62 -7.26 -7.02
N GLY A 89 -8.29 -7.92 -6.09
CA GLY A 89 -8.50 -9.36 -6.15
C GLY A 89 -9.31 -9.80 -7.37
N GLY A 90 -10.41 -9.09 -7.67
CA GLY A 90 -11.22 -9.33 -8.87
C GLY A 90 -10.44 -9.12 -10.18
N MET A 91 -9.62 -8.06 -10.24
CA MET A 91 -8.73 -7.81 -11.38
C MET A 91 -7.68 -8.92 -11.55
N ASN A 92 -7.18 -9.49 -10.44
CA ASN A 92 -6.25 -10.62 -10.49
C ASN A 92 -6.92 -11.90 -11.02
N LEU A 93 -8.13 -12.19 -10.57
CA LEU A 93 -8.89 -13.36 -11.02
C LEU A 93 -9.30 -13.26 -12.49
N SER A 94 -9.80 -12.12 -12.93
CA SER A 94 -10.25 -11.89 -14.31
C SER A 94 -9.10 -11.81 -15.33
N GLY A 95 -7.85 -11.74 -14.87
CA GLY A 95 -6.70 -11.49 -15.73
C GLY A 95 -6.65 -10.07 -16.30
N ALA A 96 -7.53 -9.17 -15.85
CA ALA A 96 -7.58 -7.78 -16.31
C ALA A 96 -6.23 -7.07 -16.06
N LEU A 97 -5.56 -7.38 -14.96
CA LEU A 97 -4.22 -6.86 -14.66
C LEU A 97 -3.19 -7.22 -15.72
N SER A 98 -3.20 -8.46 -16.22
CA SER A 98 -2.27 -8.89 -17.27
C SER A 98 -2.55 -8.22 -18.60
N ARG A 99 -3.83 -8.00 -18.93
CA ARG A 99 -4.22 -7.27 -20.15
C ARG A 99 -3.78 -5.82 -20.12
N ILE A 100 -3.96 -5.14 -18.99
CA ILE A 100 -3.51 -3.75 -18.81
C ILE A 100 -1.98 -3.64 -18.96
N ASN A 101 -1.23 -4.56 -18.35
CA ASN A 101 0.23 -4.58 -18.47
C ASN A 101 0.68 -4.90 -19.92
N GLN A 102 0.01 -5.82 -20.64
CA GLN A 102 0.31 -6.13 -22.04
C GLN A 102 0.03 -4.97 -22.97
N VAL A 103 -1.05 -4.23 -22.79
CA VAL A 103 -1.36 -3.02 -23.58
C VAL A 103 -0.30 -1.93 -23.33
N ALA A 104 0.19 -1.80 -22.11
CA ALA A 104 1.24 -0.85 -21.77
C ALA A 104 2.61 -1.21 -22.39
N HIS A 105 2.84 -2.50 -22.72
CA HIS A 105 4.09 -3.01 -23.32
C HIS A 105 3.99 -3.30 -24.81
N ARG A 106 2.91 -2.87 -25.49
CA ARG A 106 2.79 -3.09 -26.93
C ARG A 106 3.82 -2.22 -27.65
N PRO A 107 4.83 -2.80 -28.36
CA PRO A 107 5.75 -2.02 -29.17
C PRO A 107 4.93 -1.29 -30.24
N GLN A 108 5.12 0.01 -30.38
CA GLN A 108 4.60 0.72 -31.56
C GLN A 108 5.35 0.17 -32.78
N HIS A 109 4.66 -0.59 -33.60
CA HIS A 109 5.17 -1.06 -34.86
C HIS A 109 5.54 0.17 -35.72
N GLY A 110 6.82 0.38 -36.00
CA GLY A 110 7.23 1.39 -36.96
C GLY A 110 8.70 1.81 -37.01
N GLU A 111 9.59 1.30 -36.15
CA GLU A 111 10.99 1.71 -36.19
C GLU A 111 11.93 0.50 -36.35
N PRO A 112 12.59 0.32 -37.52
CA PRO A 112 13.45 -0.84 -37.83
C PRO A 112 14.82 -0.89 -37.14
N TRP A 113 15.18 0.09 -36.32
CA TRP A 113 16.55 0.25 -35.80
C TRP A 113 16.72 0.36 -34.28
N ALA A 114 15.75 0.05 -33.51
CA ALA A 114 15.89 -0.04 -32.04
C ALA A 114 16.53 -1.38 -31.60
N ARG A 115 17.69 -1.75 -32.17
CA ARG A 115 18.58 -2.73 -31.51
C ARG A 115 19.49 -1.98 -30.54
N GLY A 116 19.06 -1.90 -29.29
CA GLY A 116 19.79 -1.23 -28.23
C GLY A 116 18.86 -0.53 -27.22
N SER A 117 17.67 -1.07 -27.03
CA SER A 117 16.79 -0.55 -26.00
C SER A 117 17.35 -0.94 -24.64
N GLU A 118 18.05 0.02 -24.01
CA GLU A 118 18.16 0.09 -22.58
C GLU A 118 16.80 -0.26 -21.97
N PRO A 119 16.75 -1.03 -20.84
CA PRO A 119 15.49 -1.31 -20.16
C PRO A 119 14.94 -0.01 -19.58
N HIS A 120 14.18 0.73 -20.39
CA HIS A 120 13.46 1.88 -19.88
C HIS A 120 12.45 1.39 -18.84
N PRO A 121 12.45 1.95 -17.61
CA PRO A 121 11.44 1.62 -16.62
C PRO A 121 10.07 1.87 -17.26
N PRO A 122 9.08 1.00 -17.03
CA PRO A 122 7.75 1.13 -17.64
C PRO A 122 7.01 2.32 -17.04
N LEU A 123 7.29 3.52 -17.57
CA LEU A 123 6.73 4.79 -17.07
C LEU A 123 5.24 4.98 -17.39
N ARG A 124 4.58 4.02 -18.06
CA ARG A 124 3.15 4.12 -18.42
C ARG A 124 2.16 3.51 -17.41
N GLY A 125 2.66 3.07 -16.24
CA GLY A 125 1.82 2.62 -15.12
C GLY A 125 2.22 3.13 -13.74
N PRO A 126 3.01 4.24 -13.57
CA PRO A 126 3.48 4.67 -12.25
C PRO A 126 2.35 5.22 -11.37
N LEU A 127 1.27 5.72 -11.99
CA LEU A 127 0.13 6.27 -11.25
C LEU A 127 -0.62 5.23 -10.44
N ARG A 128 -0.66 3.99 -10.89
CA ARG A 128 -1.44 2.95 -10.22
C ARG A 128 -0.92 2.60 -8.83
N PRO A 129 0.36 2.23 -8.60
CA PRO A 129 0.88 2.01 -7.26
C PRO A 129 0.75 3.27 -6.38
N LEU A 130 0.97 4.46 -6.96
CA LEU A 130 0.83 5.72 -6.26
C LEU A 130 -0.62 5.94 -5.78
N VAL A 131 -1.63 5.77 -6.65
CA VAL A 131 -3.05 5.92 -6.29
C VAL A 131 -3.46 4.90 -5.24
N ILE A 132 -3.03 3.64 -5.38
CA ILE A 132 -3.27 2.61 -4.38
C ILE A 132 -2.66 3.03 -3.03
N GLY A 133 -1.43 3.59 -3.05
CA GLY A 133 -0.78 4.12 -1.87
C GLY A 133 -1.57 5.25 -1.22
N VAL A 134 -2.04 6.21 -2.00
CA VAL A 134 -2.87 7.32 -1.51
C VAL A 134 -4.14 6.80 -0.83
N VAL A 135 -4.88 5.91 -1.49
CA VAL A 135 -6.12 5.33 -0.93
C VAL A 135 -5.82 4.55 0.36
N HIS A 136 -4.74 3.78 0.37
CA HIS A 136 -4.33 2.99 1.53
C HIS A 136 -3.90 3.89 2.71
N GLY A 137 -3.18 4.97 2.42
CA GLY A 137 -2.75 5.93 3.44
C GLY A 137 -3.91 6.72 4.08
N LEU A 138 -5.07 6.77 3.44
CA LEU A 138 -6.28 7.37 4.01
C LEU A 138 -6.91 6.48 5.09
N ALA A 139 -6.73 5.16 5.04
CA ALA A 139 -7.24 4.26 6.05
C ALA A 139 -6.43 4.39 7.34
N GLY A 140 -7.10 4.37 8.47
CA GLY A 140 -6.55 4.68 9.79
C GLY A 140 -5.54 3.68 10.38
N SER A 141 -4.91 2.84 9.56
CA SER A 141 -3.92 1.84 9.98
C SER A 141 -2.65 2.43 10.62
N ALA A 142 -2.47 3.76 10.56
CA ALA A 142 -1.41 4.47 11.27
C ALA A 142 -1.71 4.76 12.77
N ALA A 143 -2.67 4.07 13.36
CA ALA A 143 -3.13 4.34 14.74
C ALA A 143 -2.01 4.36 15.78
N VAL A 144 -1.07 3.40 15.70
CA VAL A 144 0.06 3.37 16.63
C VAL A 144 0.96 4.59 16.45
N ALA A 145 1.14 5.05 15.21
CA ALA A 145 1.90 6.27 14.94
C ALA A 145 1.17 7.51 15.49
N LEU A 146 -0.15 7.57 15.32
CA LEU A 146 -0.99 8.64 15.87
C LEU A 146 -1.02 8.61 17.41
N LEU A 147 -1.01 7.43 18.03
CA LEU A 147 -0.94 7.29 19.48
C LEU A 147 0.37 7.88 20.05
N VAL A 148 1.51 7.55 19.43
CA VAL A 148 2.80 8.14 19.82
C VAL A 148 2.80 9.64 19.53
N LEU A 149 2.24 10.06 18.40
CA LEU A 149 2.11 11.46 18.02
C LEU A 149 1.35 12.27 19.09
N ALA A 150 0.28 11.72 19.65
CA ALA A 150 -0.52 12.35 20.70
C ALA A 150 0.28 12.62 22.00
N THR A 151 1.42 11.93 22.21
CA THR A 151 2.31 12.17 23.37
C THR A 151 3.32 13.30 23.13
N ILE A 152 3.49 13.76 21.91
CA ILE A 152 4.48 14.77 21.52
C ILE A 152 3.86 16.16 21.64
N LYS A 153 4.34 16.95 22.61
CA LYS A 153 3.80 18.30 22.89
C LYS A 153 4.22 19.35 21.87
N SER A 154 5.32 19.16 21.16
CA SER A 154 5.87 20.12 20.20
C SER A 154 5.42 19.75 18.78
N SER A 155 4.71 20.65 18.10
CA SER A 155 4.27 20.47 16.71
C SER A 155 5.43 20.21 15.74
N SER A 156 6.58 20.86 15.94
CA SER A 156 7.78 20.64 15.13
C SER A 156 8.33 19.23 15.29
N LEU A 157 8.40 18.71 16.52
CA LEU A 157 8.83 17.34 16.80
C LEU A 157 7.81 16.32 16.28
N ALA A 158 6.53 16.65 16.36
CA ALA A 158 5.45 15.80 15.85
C ALA A 158 5.54 15.65 14.32
N ILE A 159 5.78 16.74 13.59
CA ILE A 159 5.98 16.72 12.13
C ILE A 159 7.26 15.96 11.77
N LEU A 160 8.35 16.19 12.50
CA LEU A 160 9.60 15.44 12.28
C LEU A 160 9.42 13.94 12.51
N TYR A 161 8.73 13.55 13.59
CA TYR A 161 8.37 12.16 13.86
C TYR A 161 7.56 11.56 12.71
N LEU A 162 6.55 12.29 12.22
CA LEU A 162 5.70 11.84 11.10
C LEU A 162 6.51 11.64 9.81
N ALA A 163 7.46 12.56 9.54
CA ALA A 163 8.36 12.44 8.39
C ALA A 163 9.29 11.22 8.50
N ILE A 164 9.85 10.96 9.68
CA ILE A 164 10.71 9.79 9.92
C ILE A 164 9.89 8.48 9.86
N PHE A 165 8.69 8.46 10.44
CA PHE A 165 7.75 7.35 10.30
C PHE A 165 7.44 7.07 8.82
N SER A 166 7.15 8.10 8.05
CA SER A 166 6.88 8.01 6.60
C SER A 166 8.09 7.46 5.84
N ALA A 167 9.31 7.89 6.17
CA ALA A 167 10.52 7.34 5.58
C ALA A 167 10.70 5.85 5.91
N GLY A 168 10.42 5.45 7.15
CA GLY A 168 10.39 4.05 7.57
C GLY A 168 9.35 3.24 6.80
N THR A 169 8.15 3.79 6.61
CA THR A 169 7.08 3.15 5.84
C THR A 169 7.48 2.94 4.38
N VAL A 170 8.05 3.95 3.71
CA VAL A 170 8.56 3.81 2.33
C VAL A 170 9.63 2.72 2.25
N GLY A 171 10.61 2.74 3.17
CA GLY A 171 11.65 1.72 3.24
C GLY A 171 11.08 0.31 3.47
N GLY A 172 10.14 0.18 4.40
CA GLY A 172 9.44 -1.07 4.68
C GLY A 172 8.64 -1.59 3.47
N MET A 173 7.93 -0.70 2.76
CA MET A 173 7.19 -1.04 1.53
C MET A 173 8.11 -1.55 0.41
N ILE A 174 9.26 -0.91 0.21
CA ILE A 174 10.27 -1.36 -0.76
C ILE A 174 10.78 -2.75 -0.37
N LEU A 175 11.17 -2.93 0.89
CA LEU A 175 11.69 -4.22 1.38
C LEU A 175 10.64 -5.32 1.28
N LEU A 176 9.40 -5.07 1.71
CA LEU A 176 8.30 -6.02 1.62
C LEU A 176 8.04 -6.41 0.17
N THR A 177 7.98 -5.43 -0.73
CA THR A 177 7.71 -5.66 -2.16
C THR A 177 8.82 -6.51 -2.80
N LEU A 178 10.08 -6.23 -2.48
CA LEU A 178 11.22 -7.04 -2.93
C LEU A 178 11.17 -8.45 -2.34
N ALA A 179 10.94 -8.56 -1.03
CA ALA A 179 10.86 -9.86 -0.35
C ALA A 179 9.76 -10.76 -0.92
N MET A 180 8.62 -10.18 -1.34
CA MET A 180 7.53 -10.94 -1.98
C MET A 180 7.85 -11.27 -3.44
N SER A 181 8.49 -10.36 -4.19
CA SER A 181 8.76 -10.54 -5.60
C SER A 181 9.84 -11.58 -5.91
N LEU A 182 10.90 -11.65 -5.09
CA LEU A 182 12.04 -12.53 -5.34
C LEU A 182 11.65 -14.02 -5.40
N PRO A 183 10.93 -14.60 -4.42
CA PRO A 183 10.51 -16.00 -4.51
C PRO A 183 9.51 -16.24 -5.65
N ILE A 184 8.62 -15.28 -5.93
CA ILE A 184 7.66 -15.40 -7.04
C ILE A 184 8.39 -15.44 -8.37
N ALA A 185 9.37 -14.55 -8.60
CA ALA A 185 10.17 -14.51 -9.82
C ALA A 185 11.00 -15.80 -9.99
N ALA A 186 11.62 -16.31 -8.92
CA ALA A 186 12.36 -17.56 -8.96
C ALA A 186 11.49 -18.77 -9.31
N LEU A 187 10.30 -18.87 -8.73
CA LEU A 187 9.33 -19.93 -9.01
C LEU A 187 8.77 -19.82 -10.43
N ALA A 188 8.49 -18.61 -10.91
CA ALA A 188 7.96 -18.39 -12.26
C ALA A 188 8.95 -18.80 -13.36
N GLN A 189 10.26 -18.71 -13.10
CA GLN A 189 11.28 -19.22 -14.03
C GLN A 189 11.29 -20.74 -14.13
N ARG A 190 10.93 -21.44 -13.06
CA ARG A 190 10.98 -22.92 -12.96
C ARG A 190 9.67 -23.59 -13.39
N PHE A 191 8.54 -22.91 -13.24
CA PHE A 191 7.21 -23.50 -13.46
C PHE A 191 6.31 -22.57 -14.27
N ARG A 192 5.91 -23.00 -15.45
CA ARG A 192 5.16 -22.21 -16.44
C ARG A 192 3.79 -21.69 -15.96
N ASN A 193 3.17 -22.37 -15.00
CA ASN A 193 1.81 -22.04 -14.51
C ASN A 193 1.78 -21.35 -13.15
N VAL A 194 2.95 -21.16 -12.50
CA VAL A 194 3.02 -20.59 -11.14
C VAL A 194 2.49 -19.17 -11.09
N GLU A 195 2.80 -18.36 -12.09
CA GLU A 195 2.33 -16.98 -12.16
C GLU A 195 0.79 -16.88 -12.14
N GLN A 196 0.12 -17.73 -12.93
CA GLN A 196 -1.34 -17.77 -12.97
C GLN A 196 -1.95 -18.30 -11.68
N LEU A 197 -1.33 -19.34 -11.11
CA LEU A 197 -1.75 -19.92 -9.85
C LEU A 197 -1.61 -18.92 -8.71
N MET A 198 -0.45 -18.25 -8.62
CA MET A 198 -0.19 -17.22 -7.63
C MET A 198 -1.16 -16.06 -7.76
N ALA A 199 -1.37 -15.54 -8.98
CA ALA A 199 -2.31 -14.46 -9.22
C ALA A 199 -3.75 -14.83 -8.82
N ARG A 200 -4.19 -16.08 -9.08
CA ARG A 200 -5.51 -16.53 -8.65
C ARG A 200 -5.60 -16.70 -7.14
N ALA A 201 -4.61 -17.33 -6.52
CA ALA A 201 -4.57 -17.52 -5.08
C ALA A 201 -4.55 -16.19 -4.34
N THR A 202 -3.67 -15.26 -4.73
CA THR A 202 -3.59 -13.93 -4.12
C THR A 202 -4.84 -13.10 -4.40
N GLY A 203 -5.46 -13.26 -5.57
CA GLY A 203 -6.74 -12.64 -5.90
C GLY A 203 -7.88 -13.10 -4.99
N LEU A 204 -8.00 -14.40 -4.74
CA LEU A 204 -8.98 -14.97 -3.81
C LEU A 204 -8.74 -14.49 -2.37
N VAL A 205 -7.50 -14.53 -1.90
CA VAL A 205 -7.12 -14.05 -0.57
C VAL A 205 -7.45 -12.57 -0.41
N SER A 206 -7.15 -11.74 -1.43
CA SER A 206 -7.45 -10.31 -1.42
C SER A 206 -8.96 -10.03 -1.35
N ILE A 207 -9.78 -10.78 -2.10
CA ILE A 207 -11.25 -10.65 -2.02
C ILE A 207 -11.75 -11.08 -0.65
N ALA A 208 -11.32 -12.25 -0.17
CA ALA A 208 -11.77 -12.78 1.12
C ALA A 208 -11.44 -11.81 2.28
N PHE A 209 -10.22 -11.28 2.28
CA PHE A 209 -9.80 -10.30 3.30
C PHE A 209 -10.52 -8.97 3.14
N GLY A 210 -10.72 -8.49 1.91
CA GLY A 210 -11.50 -7.28 1.65
C GLY A 210 -12.95 -7.41 2.11
N LEU A 211 -13.60 -8.56 1.89
CA LEU A 211 -14.95 -8.83 2.42
C LEU A 211 -14.97 -8.92 3.94
N PHE A 212 -13.97 -9.55 4.54
CA PHE A 212 -13.81 -9.59 5.99
C PHE A 212 -13.67 -8.19 6.58
N LEU A 213 -12.82 -7.34 5.98
CA LEU A 213 -12.62 -5.97 6.41
C LEU A 213 -13.91 -5.15 6.22
N ALA A 214 -14.61 -5.29 5.09
CA ALA A 214 -15.90 -4.64 4.84
C ALA A 214 -16.96 -5.04 5.89
N TYR A 215 -17.03 -6.31 6.28
CA TYR A 215 -17.90 -6.78 7.34
C TYR A 215 -17.53 -6.18 8.69
N ARG A 216 -16.24 -6.19 9.05
CA ARG A 216 -15.77 -5.57 10.30
C ARG A 216 -16.13 -4.09 10.38
N VAL A 217 -15.83 -3.33 9.34
CA VAL A 217 -16.05 -1.88 9.28
C VAL A 217 -17.54 -1.55 9.18
N GLY A 218 -18.26 -2.27 8.29
CA GLY A 218 -19.66 -2.00 7.98
C GLY A 218 -20.61 -2.36 9.12
N ILE A 219 -20.44 -3.54 9.70
CA ILE A 219 -21.36 -4.10 10.69
C ILE A 219 -20.82 -3.93 12.11
N ILE A 220 -19.60 -4.44 12.41
CA ILE A 220 -19.05 -4.40 13.76
C ILE A 220 -18.68 -2.97 14.15
N GLY A 221 -17.98 -2.23 13.28
CA GLY A 221 -17.63 -0.82 13.50
C GLY A 221 -18.81 0.14 13.43
N GLY A 222 -19.97 -0.33 12.98
CA GLY A 222 -21.22 0.42 13.02
C GLY A 222 -21.40 1.46 11.91
N LEU A 223 -20.61 1.38 10.83
CA LEU A 223 -20.72 2.34 9.72
C LEU A 223 -22.15 2.35 9.15
N PHE A 224 -22.79 1.17 9.02
CA PHE A 224 -24.14 1.00 8.48
C PHE A 224 -25.21 0.78 9.56
N THR A 225 -24.83 0.54 10.82
CA THR A 225 -25.79 0.22 11.90
C THR A 225 -26.14 1.40 12.79
N GLY A 226 -25.61 2.59 12.52
CA GLY A 226 -26.04 3.83 13.19
C GLY A 226 -25.32 4.16 14.52
N ALA A 227 -24.49 3.26 15.05
CA ALA A 227 -23.67 3.51 16.25
C ALA A 227 -22.17 3.36 15.90
N PRO A 228 -21.56 4.29 15.14
CA PRO A 228 -20.20 4.16 14.69
C PRO A 228 -19.23 4.27 15.87
N THR A 229 -18.48 3.21 16.10
CA THR A 229 -17.34 3.16 17.01
C THR A 229 -16.08 2.93 16.19
N TRP A 230 -15.22 3.93 16.13
CA TRP A 230 -13.96 3.81 15.42
C TRP A 230 -12.83 3.63 16.41
N ASP A 231 -12.26 2.44 16.41
CA ASP A 231 -11.08 2.09 17.19
C ASP A 231 -9.97 1.79 16.18
N PRO A 232 -9.08 2.76 15.89
CA PRO A 232 -8.00 2.59 14.91
C PRO A 232 -7.01 1.55 15.44
N HIS A 233 -6.74 0.52 14.67
CA HIS A 233 -5.88 -0.63 15.00
C HIS A 233 -4.45 -0.46 14.51
#